data_52e12f540bfaf0f44dbea1a9068d1783
#
_entry.id   52e12f540bfaf0f44dbea1a9068d1783
#
_cell.length_a   1.000
_cell.length_b   1.000
_cell.length_c   1.000
_cell.angle_alpha   90.00
_cell.angle_beta   90.00
_cell.angle_gamma   90.00
#
_symmetry.space_group_name_H-M   'P 1'
#
loop_
_entity.id
_entity.type
_entity.pdbx_description
1 polymer ?
#
loop_
_entity_poly.entity_id
_entity_poly.type
_entity_poly.pdbx_seq_one_letter_code
_entity_poly.pdbx_strand_id
1 'polypeptide(L)'
;MTDFAIPLDKPTGYGLSKKKAKSYVSQTLEVAKETLDNSSDNGQIWIGPIQGGEHQELVKNSTKNLVKYGFSMLALGSPVEFMESYEYALLASMIITAKKEMPDAIPLHLFGAGHPLTIPLAVALGCDTFDSASYVLYAKHDRYMEEDKTSRLADIRCFSCTCEVCTKFSPKEILSLESEEKVSKIALHNLFAIKAEVDRVKESIHQGRLWEYVMKKMRAHPKLFETIDIFTKNSNYFVSTTPKFKERSIFLFSKEDQYRPEILAFKNTVQKFKTRKKIAVLTKNTTIRPAYLTNEYSILREKFKDSESIQFCF
;
A
#
# COMPACT_ATOMS: atom_id res chain seq x y z
N MET A 1 11.47 28.72 3.54
CA MET A 1 12.15 27.59 4.17
C MET A 1 11.20 26.41 4.06
N THR A 2 11.64 25.22 3.67
CA THR A 2 10.78 24.02 3.54
C THR A 2 11.00 23.13 4.75
N ASP A 3 9.97 22.47 5.23
CA ASP A 3 10.06 21.51 6.36
C ASP A 3 10.73 20.20 5.92
N PHE A 4 10.50 19.81 4.66
CA PHE A 4 11.09 18.63 4.04
C PHE A 4 11.98 19.02 2.88
N ALA A 5 13.16 18.41 2.81
CA ALA A 5 14.11 18.62 1.72
C ALA A 5 14.66 17.29 1.20
N ILE A 6 15.00 17.27 -0.08
CA ILE A 6 15.52 16.09 -0.77
C ILE A 6 16.83 16.48 -1.45
N PRO A 7 17.93 15.73 -1.24
CA PRO A 7 19.15 15.91 -2.01
C PRO A 7 18.90 15.72 -3.51
N LEU A 8 19.66 16.40 -4.35
CA LEU A 8 19.59 16.19 -5.80
C LEU A 8 19.91 14.74 -6.13
N ASP A 9 19.07 14.12 -6.95
CA ASP A 9 19.20 12.74 -7.36
C ASP A 9 19.27 12.57 -8.88
N LYS A 10 19.70 11.40 -9.33
CA LYS A 10 19.72 10.98 -10.73
C LYS A 10 18.65 9.91 -10.92
N PRO A 11 17.50 10.24 -11.54
CA PRO A 11 16.42 9.29 -11.76
C PRO A 11 16.85 8.06 -12.53
N THR A 12 16.48 6.88 -12.03
CA THR A 12 16.77 5.58 -12.64
C THR A 12 15.50 4.93 -13.20
N GLY A 13 14.74 5.66 -14.01
CA GLY A 13 13.44 5.24 -14.53
C GLY A 13 13.38 3.83 -15.14
N TYR A 14 12.24 3.50 -15.71
CA TYR A 14 11.97 2.21 -16.32
C TYR A 14 12.77 2.02 -17.63
N GLY A 15 13.34 0.83 -17.84
CA GLY A 15 14.10 0.49 -19.05
C GLY A 15 15.54 1.03 -19.10
N LEU A 16 16.05 1.62 -18.02
CA LEU A 16 17.43 2.08 -17.97
C LEU A 16 18.40 0.90 -17.84
N SER A 17 19.45 0.85 -18.68
CA SER A 17 20.45 -0.22 -18.58
C SER A 17 21.10 -0.28 -17.20
N LYS A 18 21.36 -1.49 -16.69
CA LYS A 18 21.96 -1.73 -15.36
C LYS A 18 23.26 -0.93 -15.13
N LYS A 19 24.11 -0.84 -16.17
CA LYS A 19 25.38 -0.07 -16.09
C LYS A 19 25.12 1.41 -15.81
N LYS A 20 24.16 1.99 -16.53
CA LYS A 20 23.78 3.40 -16.37
C LYS A 20 23.07 3.63 -15.05
N ALA A 21 22.15 2.77 -14.69
CA ALA A 21 21.45 2.81 -13.38
C ALA A 21 22.46 2.76 -12.21
N LYS A 22 23.46 1.86 -12.28
CA LYS A 22 24.51 1.78 -11.26
C LYS A 22 25.30 3.10 -11.11
N SER A 23 25.64 3.74 -12.22
CA SER A 23 26.33 5.05 -12.19
C SER A 23 25.46 6.12 -11.54
N TYR A 24 24.17 6.16 -11.89
CA TYR A 24 23.20 7.12 -11.33
C TYR A 24 22.98 6.93 -9.81
N VAL A 25 22.85 5.67 -9.38
CA VAL A 25 22.78 5.34 -7.95
C VAL A 25 24.02 5.81 -7.20
N SER A 26 25.23 5.59 -7.76
CA SER A 26 26.48 6.05 -7.11
C SER A 26 26.52 7.57 -6.97
N GLN A 27 26.15 8.31 -8.03
CA GLN A 27 26.10 9.77 -8.00
C GLN A 27 25.06 10.30 -7.00
N THR A 28 23.87 9.68 -6.99
CA THR A 28 22.80 10.02 -6.02
C THR A 28 23.27 9.82 -4.58
N LEU A 29 23.94 8.70 -4.28
CA LEU A 29 24.44 8.40 -2.94
C LEU A 29 25.56 9.35 -2.51
N GLU A 30 26.44 9.75 -3.42
CA GLU A 30 27.50 10.73 -3.15
C GLU A 30 26.89 12.08 -2.77
N VAL A 31 26.01 12.62 -3.62
CA VAL A 31 25.31 13.89 -3.37
C VAL A 31 24.47 13.84 -2.09
N ALA A 32 23.77 12.73 -1.87
CA ALA A 32 22.95 12.56 -0.66
C ALA A 32 23.79 12.61 0.62
N LYS A 33 24.95 11.96 0.60
CA LYS A 33 25.89 11.99 1.72
C LYS A 33 26.46 13.38 1.95
N GLU A 34 26.99 14.01 0.91
CA GLU A 34 27.53 15.36 0.99
C GLU A 34 26.49 16.38 1.48
N THR A 35 25.25 16.27 1.00
CA THR A 35 24.17 17.14 1.43
C THR A 35 23.90 16.99 2.93
N LEU A 36 23.83 15.76 3.43
CA LEU A 36 23.56 15.50 4.84
C LEU A 36 24.73 15.94 5.74
N ASP A 37 25.98 15.65 5.32
CA ASP A 37 27.18 16.03 6.05
C ASP A 37 27.35 17.57 6.16
N ASN A 38 26.85 18.33 5.17
CA ASN A 38 26.92 19.79 5.14
C ASN A 38 25.61 20.47 5.61
N SER A 39 24.58 19.70 5.95
CA SER A 39 23.31 20.26 6.44
C SER A 39 23.48 20.84 7.84
N SER A 40 22.91 22.02 8.08
CA SER A 40 22.79 22.57 9.43
C SER A 40 21.52 21.98 10.10
N ASP A 41 21.60 21.77 11.42
CA ASP A 41 20.41 21.40 12.21
C ASP A 41 19.50 22.63 12.37
N ASN A 42 18.64 22.82 11.39
CA ASN A 42 17.66 23.91 11.32
C ASN A 42 16.20 23.39 11.49
N GLY A 43 16.05 22.16 11.98
CA GLY A 43 14.76 21.49 12.12
C GLY A 43 14.17 20.94 10.82
N GLN A 44 14.91 20.99 9.70
CA GLN A 44 14.50 20.47 8.40
C GLN A 44 14.67 18.95 8.35
N ILE A 45 13.67 18.25 7.84
CA ILE A 45 13.75 16.79 7.64
C ILE A 45 14.31 16.50 6.25
N TRP A 46 15.49 15.86 6.21
CA TRP A 46 16.08 15.40 4.98
C TRP A 46 15.58 14.02 4.59
N ILE A 47 15.07 13.89 3.35
CA ILE A 47 14.53 12.66 2.80
C ILE A 47 15.55 12.04 1.86
N GLY A 48 16.02 10.83 2.15
CA GLY A 48 17.00 10.12 1.33
C GLY A 48 16.35 9.51 0.07
N PRO A 49 16.78 9.89 -1.16
CA PRO A 49 16.19 9.39 -2.41
C PRO A 49 16.75 8.01 -2.77
N ILE A 50 15.92 6.99 -2.69
CA ILE A 50 16.27 5.63 -3.13
C ILE A 50 16.18 5.57 -4.65
N GLN A 51 17.27 5.17 -5.30
CA GLN A 51 17.33 4.96 -6.73
C GLN A 51 17.74 3.52 -7.04
N GLY A 52 17.42 3.02 -8.24
CA GLY A 52 17.77 1.66 -8.68
C GLY A 52 16.87 1.14 -9.80
N GLY A 53 15.69 1.75 -10.00
CA GLY A 53 14.73 1.37 -11.03
C GLY A 53 14.34 -0.11 -10.89
N GLU A 54 14.28 -0.84 -12.01
CA GLU A 54 13.94 -2.27 -12.05
C GLU A 54 15.02 -3.20 -11.46
N HIS A 55 16.22 -2.66 -11.17
CA HIS A 55 17.35 -3.44 -10.69
C HIS A 55 17.34 -3.57 -9.16
N GLN A 56 16.75 -4.63 -8.65
CA GLN A 56 16.51 -4.86 -7.21
C GLN A 56 17.77 -4.75 -6.34
N GLU A 57 18.92 -5.23 -6.83
CA GLU A 57 20.19 -5.13 -6.10
C GLU A 57 20.69 -3.67 -5.97
N LEU A 58 20.33 -2.80 -6.94
CA LEU A 58 20.66 -1.37 -6.85
C LEU A 58 19.72 -0.66 -5.87
N VAL A 59 18.43 -0.97 -5.89
CA VAL A 59 17.46 -0.48 -4.89
C VAL A 59 17.92 -0.88 -3.49
N LYS A 60 18.28 -2.14 -3.29
CA LYS A 60 18.81 -2.66 -2.03
C LYS A 60 20.06 -1.91 -1.57
N ASN A 61 21.04 -1.73 -2.47
CA ASN A 61 22.27 -1.01 -2.17
C ASN A 61 22.00 0.46 -1.83
N SER A 62 21.16 1.13 -2.60
CA SER A 62 20.76 2.52 -2.38
C SER A 62 20.14 2.68 -0.98
N THR A 63 19.12 1.86 -0.67
CA THR A 63 18.44 1.89 0.63
C THR A 63 19.40 1.68 1.79
N LYS A 64 20.26 0.65 1.75
CA LYS A 64 21.22 0.36 2.83
C LYS A 64 22.15 1.54 3.11
N ASN A 65 22.66 2.20 2.07
CA ASN A 65 23.57 3.32 2.24
C ASN A 65 22.83 4.54 2.83
N LEU A 66 21.62 4.86 2.34
CA LEU A 66 20.84 5.96 2.87
C LEU A 66 20.46 5.77 4.35
N VAL A 67 20.08 4.54 4.74
CA VAL A 67 19.87 4.18 6.15
C VAL A 67 21.16 4.40 6.96
N LYS A 68 22.29 3.92 6.44
CA LYS A 68 23.60 4.07 7.11
C LYS A 68 24.03 5.54 7.24
N TYR A 69 23.67 6.41 6.30
CA TYR A 69 23.96 7.84 6.35
C TYR A 69 23.12 8.55 7.43
N GLY A 70 22.01 7.96 7.90
CA GLY A 70 21.22 8.52 8.98
C GLY A 70 20.01 9.32 8.53
N PHE A 71 19.53 9.15 7.30
CA PHE A 71 18.27 9.75 6.87
C PHE A 71 17.11 9.23 7.73
N SER A 72 16.30 10.15 8.26
CA SER A 72 15.16 9.83 9.11
C SER A 72 13.88 9.50 8.32
N MET A 73 13.89 9.75 7.00
CA MET A 73 12.83 9.39 6.05
C MET A 73 13.47 9.05 4.71
N LEU A 74 12.93 8.06 4.01
CA LEU A 74 13.39 7.69 2.67
C LEU A 74 12.26 7.87 1.66
N ALA A 75 12.63 8.10 0.39
CA ALA A 75 11.67 8.20 -0.71
C ALA A 75 12.07 7.30 -1.87
N LEU A 76 11.12 6.55 -2.42
CA LEU A 76 11.36 5.73 -3.60
C LEU A 76 11.32 6.61 -4.85
N GLY A 77 12.47 6.74 -5.52
CA GLY A 77 12.63 7.52 -6.73
C GLY A 77 12.16 6.79 -7.98
N SER A 78 11.70 7.56 -8.95
CA SER A 78 11.27 7.09 -10.29
C SER A 78 10.12 6.06 -10.33
N PRO A 79 9.13 6.06 -9.42
CA PRO A 79 8.03 5.08 -9.48
C PRO A 79 6.99 5.42 -10.55
N VAL A 80 6.93 6.68 -11.01
CA VAL A 80 5.88 7.19 -11.92
C VAL A 80 5.90 6.43 -13.25
N GLU A 81 7.06 6.24 -13.87
CA GLU A 81 7.19 5.53 -15.15
C GLU A 81 6.67 4.08 -15.06
N PHE A 82 6.87 3.40 -13.91
CA PHE A 82 6.35 2.06 -13.69
C PHE A 82 4.81 2.06 -13.57
N MET A 83 4.24 3.07 -12.92
CA MET A 83 2.78 3.22 -12.80
C MET A 83 2.13 3.55 -14.15
N GLU A 84 2.74 4.44 -14.94
CA GLU A 84 2.25 4.82 -16.27
C GLU A 84 2.36 3.67 -17.27
N SER A 85 3.36 2.80 -17.12
CA SER A 85 3.55 1.60 -17.94
C SER A 85 2.79 0.37 -17.42
N TYR A 86 1.98 0.51 -16.37
CA TYR A 86 1.26 -0.59 -15.70
C TYR A 86 2.18 -1.70 -15.17
N GLU A 87 3.46 -1.41 -14.90
CA GLU A 87 4.45 -2.34 -14.35
C GLU A 87 4.34 -2.45 -12.81
N TYR A 88 3.13 -2.72 -12.32
CA TYR A 88 2.82 -2.77 -10.88
C TYR A 88 3.59 -3.86 -10.13
N ALA A 89 3.90 -4.98 -10.79
CA ALA A 89 4.69 -6.04 -10.18
C ALA A 89 6.15 -5.61 -9.91
N LEU A 90 6.75 -4.85 -10.84
CA LEU A 90 8.07 -4.26 -10.66
C LEU A 90 8.04 -3.19 -9.56
N LEU A 91 7.06 -2.29 -9.58
CA LEU A 91 6.86 -1.29 -8.53
C LEU A 91 6.73 -1.95 -7.15
N ALA A 92 5.90 -2.98 -7.02
CA ALA A 92 5.74 -3.73 -5.78
C ALA A 92 7.06 -4.36 -5.31
N SER A 93 7.84 -4.90 -6.24
CA SER A 93 9.16 -5.47 -5.94
C SER A 93 10.16 -4.42 -5.47
N MET A 94 10.13 -3.20 -6.06
CA MET A 94 10.97 -2.08 -5.62
C MET A 94 10.63 -1.67 -4.17
N ILE A 95 9.34 -1.46 -3.88
CA ILE A 95 8.88 -1.07 -2.54
C ILE A 95 9.29 -2.13 -1.49
N ILE A 96 9.00 -3.41 -1.75
CA ILE A 96 9.33 -4.49 -0.80
C ILE A 96 10.84 -4.60 -0.61
N THR A 97 11.64 -4.43 -1.69
CA THR A 97 13.10 -4.48 -1.59
C THR A 97 13.61 -3.36 -0.70
N ALA A 98 13.12 -2.14 -0.86
CA ALA A 98 13.46 -1.02 0.01
C ALA A 98 13.04 -1.30 1.46
N LYS A 99 11.77 -1.65 1.70
CA LYS A 99 11.23 -1.90 3.05
C LYS A 99 11.96 -3.01 3.81
N LYS A 100 12.46 -4.04 3.13
CA LYS A 100 13.25 -5.11 3.78
C LYS A 100 14.63 -4.67 4.26
N GLU A 101 15.14 -3.58 3.73
CA GLU A 101 16.49 -3.07 4.07
C GLU A 101 16.43 -1.84 4.99
N MET A 102 15.22 -1.35 5.31
CA MET A 102 15.04 -0.22 6.22
C MET A 102 14.45 -0.69 7.56
N PRO A 103 14.82 -0.01 8.67
CA PRO A 103 14.11 -0.16 9.95
C PRO A 103 12.63 0.23 9.82
N ASP A 104 11.74 -0.47 10.54
CA ASP A 104 10.30 -0.19 10.54
C ASP A 104 9.94 1.24 10.97
N ALA A 105 10.80 1.86 11.79
CA ALA A 105 10.62 3.22 12.29
C ALA A 105 10.89 4.32 11.24
N ILE A 106 11.54 3.99 10.12
CA ILE A 106 11.83 4.96 9.04
C ILE A 106 10.64 4.96 8.06
N PRO A 107 9.93 6.09 7.88
CA PRO A 107 8.88 6.21 6.88
C PRO A 107 9.41 6.09 5.45
N LEU A 108 8.60 5.49 4.58
CA LEU A 108 8.85 5.42 3.14
C LEU A 108 7.85 6.31 2.39
N HIS A 109 8.36 7.28 1.67
CA HIS A 109 7.61 8.11 0.74
C HIS A 109 7.62 7.52 -0.67
N LEU A 110 6.49 7.52 -1.35
CA LEU A 110 6.38 7.10 -2.75
C LEU A 110 6.07 8.31 -3.63
N PHE A 111 7.04 8.74 -4.45
CA PHE A 111 6.89 9.89 -5.31
C PHE A 111 5.82 9.70 -6.39
N GLY A 112 5.03 10.75 -6.64
CA GLY A 112 4.07 10.82 -7.74
C GLY A 112 2.91 9.83 -7.68
N ALA A 113 2.71 9.13 -6.58
CA ALA A 113 1.68 8.10 -6.42
C ALA A 113 0.35 8.71 -5.97
N GLY A 114 -0.44 9.20 -6.92
CA GLY A 114 -1.73 9.84 -6.61
C GLY A 114 -2.93 9.23 -7.33
N HIS A 115 -2.78 8.16 -8.08
CA HIS A 115 -3.94 7.50 -8.67
C HIS A 115 -4.64 6.61 -7.66
N PRO A 116 -5.99 6.68 -7.52
CA PRO A 116 -6.75 5.87 -6.56
C PRO A 116 -6.51 4.36 -6.64
N LEU A 117 -6.14 3.82 -7.81
CA LEU A 117 -5.82 2.40 -7.98
C LEU A 117 -4.54 1.96 -7.26
N THR A 118 -3.53 2.83 -7.17
CA THR A 118 -2.19 2.44 -6.69
C THR A 118 -2.01 2.66 -5.20
N ILE A 119 -2.71 3.62 -4.61
CA ILE A 119 -2.56 3.99 -3.19
C ILE A 119 -2.78 2.81 -2.24
N PRO A 120 -3.88 2.02 -2.34
CA PRO A 120 -4.10 0.90 -1.42
C PRO A 120 -3.00 -0.15 -1.49
N LEU A 121 -2.52 -0.45 -2.70
CA LEU A 121 -1.42 -1.39 -2.91
C LEU A 121 -0.14 -0.86 -2.27
N ALA A 122 0.23 0.38 -2.56
CA ALA A 122 1.46 0.99 -2.03
C ALA A 122 1.48 1.03 -0.49
N VAL A 123 0.35 1.37 0.14
CA VAL A 123 0.20 1.33 1.61
C VAL A 123 0.35 -0.09 2.14
N ALA A 124 -0.28 -1.08 1.52
CA ALA A 124 -0.15 -2.48 1.93
C ALA A 124 1.27 -3.03 1.77
N LEU A 125 2.03 -2.48 0.82
CA LEU A 125 3.45 -2.79 0.62
C LEU A 125 4.38 -2.09 1.63
N GLY A 126 3.89 -1.07 2.36
CA GLY A 126 4.61 -0.38 3.42
C GLY A 126 5.00 1.07 3.11
N CYS A 127 4.39 1.72 2.12
CA CYS A 127 4.54 3.16 1.92
C CYS A 127 3.69 3.93 2.91
N ASP A 128 4.24 5.02 3.46
CA ASP A 128 3.64 5.81 4.54
C ASP A 128 3.09 7.15 4.05
N THR A 129 3.76 7.77 3.06
CA THR A 129 3.38 9.07 2.54
C THR A 129 3.47 9.12 1.01
N PHE A 130 2.74 10.06 0.40
CA PHE A 130 2.60 10.21 -1.04
C PHE A 130 2.55 11.69 -1.42
N ASP A 131 3.00 12.01 -2.62
CA ASP A 131 2.71 13.26 -3.31
C ASP A 131 2.14 12.96 -4.70
N SER A 132 1.45 13.91 -5.28
CA SER A 132 1.03 13.76 -6.66
C SER A 132 0.57 15.06 -7.31
N ALA A 133 1.02 15.27 -8.54
CA ALA A 133 0.45 16.26 -9.46
C ALA A 133 -0.56 15.64 -10.44
N SER A 134 -0.88 14.36 -10.32
CA SER A 134 -1.74 13.65 -11.27
C SER A 134 -3.13 14.25 -11.38
N TYR A 135 -3.68 14.82 -10.31
CA TYR A 135 -5.00 15.44 -10.30
C TYR A 135 -5.13 16.55 -11.35
N VAL A 136 -4.11 17.42 -11.48
CA VAL A 136 -4.11 18.51 -12.47
C VAL A 136 -3.58 18.06 -13.82
N LEU A 137 -2.58 17.18 -13.86
CA LEU A 137 -2.05 16.65 -15.12
C LEU A 137 -3.12 15.89 -15.91
N TYR A 138 -3.90 15.06 -15.23
CA TYR A 138 -5.03 14.35 -15.85
C TYR A 138 -6.13 15.32 -16.28
N ALA A 139 -6.43 16.32 -15.47
CA ALA A 139 -7.45 17.32 -15.82
C ALA A 139 -7.10 18.10 -17.11
N LYS A 140 -5.82 18.42 -17.33
CA LYS A 140 -5.34 19.06 -18.58
C LYS A 140 -5.61 18.24 -19.84
N HIS A 141 -5.83 16.92 -19.69
CA HIS A 141 -6.16 15.99 -20.77
C HIS A 141 -7.60 15.49 -20.69
N ASP A 142 -8.50 16.25 -20.04
CA ASP A 142 -9.91 15.90 -19.84
C ASP A 142 -10.12 14.52 -19.20
N ARG A 143 -9.20 14.10 -18.33
CA ARG A 143 -9.25 12.82 -17.64
C ARG A 143 -9.84 12.96 -16.26
N TYR A 144 -10.94 12.27 -16.04
CA TYR A 144 -11.71 12.23 -14.80
C TYR A 144 -11.37 10.96 -14.02
N MET A 145 -10.89 11.11 -12.77
CA MET A 145 -10.52 9.99 -11.91
C MET A 145 -11.73 9.41 -11.20
N GLU A 146 -11.86 8.11 -11.26
CA GLU A 146 -12.84 7.32 -10.51
C GLU A 146 -12.12 6.45 -9.47
N GLU A 147 -12.86 5.72 -8.66
CA GLU A 147 -12.29 4.86 -7.61
C GLU A 147 -11.36 3.79 -8.19
N ASP A 148 -11.70 3.23 -9.34
CA ASP A 148 -11.05 2.06 -9.93
C ASP A 148 -10.55 2.25 -11.37
N LYS A 149 -10.73 3.43 -11.94
CA LYS A 149 -10.31 3.75 -13.31
C LYS A 149 -10.17 5.26 -13.53
N THR A 150 -9.77 5.60 -14.74
CA THR A 150 -9.82 6.97 -15.25
C THR A 150 -10.57 6.98 -16.57
N SER A 151 -11.58 7.85 -16.70
CA SER A 151 -12.38 7.99 -17.90
C SER A 151 -12.08 9.32 -18.60
N ARG A 152 -12.30 9.39 -19.93
CA ARG A 152 -12.35 10.68 -20.61
C ARG A 152 -13.68 11.35 -20.27
N LEU A 153 -13.65 12.63 -19.95
CA LEU A 153 -14.87 13.35 -19.58
C LEU A 153 -15.97 13.27 -20.65
N ALA A 154 -15.57 13.28 -21.93
CA ALA A 154 -16.50 13.17 -23.07
C ALA A 154 -17.28 11.84 -23.10
N ASP A 155 -16.74 10.78 -22.49
CA ASP A 155 -17.37 9.46 -22.48
C ASP A 155 -18.32 9.26 -21.28
N ILE A 156 -18.33 10.21 -20.34
CA ILE A 156 -19.13 10.15 -19.12
C ILE A 156 -20.52 10.77 -19.37
N ARG A 157 -21.56 10.02 -19.08
CA ARG A 157 -22.95 10.49 -19.21
C ARG A 157 -23.51 11.09 -17.93
N CYS A 158 -23.10 10.55 -16.77
CA CYS A 158 -23.47 11.03 -15.46
C CYS A 158 -22.35 10.78 -14.47
N PHE A 159 -22.18 11.70 -13.52
CA PHE A 159 -21.22 11.51 -12.42
C PHE A 159 -21.81 10.60 -11.34
N SER A 160 -21.01 9.64 -10.88
CA SER A 160 -21.31 8.83 -9.69
C SER A 160 -20.74 9.45 -8.40
N CYS A 161 -19.92 10.50 -8.52
CA CYS A 161 -19.29 11.20 -7.42
C CYS A 161 -20.22 12.28 -6.85
N THR A 162 -20.15 12.50 -5.54
CA THR A 162 -20.94 13.50 -4.80
C THR A 162 -20.09 14.68 -4.30
N CYS A 163 -18.91 14.92 -4.89
CA CYS A 163 -18.10 16.09 -4.56
C CYS A 163 -18.81 17.39 -5.02
N GLU A 164 -18.34 18.52 -4.53
CA GLU A 164 -18.92 19.82 -4.83
C GLU A 164 -18.96 20.19 -6.33
N VAL A 165 -18.06 19.59 -7.13
CA VAL A 165 -18.08 19.78 -8.59
C VAL A 165 -19.20 18.96 -9.22
N CYS A 166 -19.23 17.65 -8.91
CA CYS A 166 -20.13 16.70 -9.54
C CYS A 166 -21.60 16.85 -9.13
N THR A 167 -21.87 17.52 -8.00
CA THR A 167 -23.22 17.86 -7.56
C THR A 167 -23.77 19.14 -8.20
N LYS A 168 -22.86 20.03 -8.66
CA LYS A 168 -23.24 21.32 -9.26
C LYS A 168 -23.26 21.31 -10.78
N PHE A 169 -22.49 20.43 -11.39
CA PHE A 169 -22.32 20.38 -12.86
C PHE A 169 -22.57 18.98 -13.39
N SER A 170 -23.11 18.91 -14.60
CA SER A 170 -23.10 17.69 -15.41
C SER A 170 -21.80 17.58 -16.24
N PRO A 171 -21.47 16.37 -16.78
CA PRO A 171 -20.32 16.22 -17.68
C PRO A 171 -20.36 17.17 -18.89
N LYS A 172 -21.54 17.39 -19.47
CA LYS A 172 -21.72 18.28 -20.62
C LYS A 172 -21.47 19.74 -20.27
N GLU A 173 -21.92 20.18 -19.09
CA GLU A 173 -21.70 21.56 -18.63
C GLU A 173 -20.19 21.79 -18.41
N ILE A 174 -19.47 20.86 -17.77
CA ILE A 174 -18.02 21.01 -17.62
C ILE A 174 -17.30 21.03 -18.97
N LEU A 175 -17.71 20.18 -19.93
CA LEU A 175 -17.13 20.19 -21.28
C LEU A 175 -17.33 21.51 -22.04
N SER A 176 -18.40 22.25 -21.72
CA SER A 176 -18.71 23.55 -22.37
C SER A 176 -18.00 24.73 -21.70
N LEU A 177 -17.34 24.54 -20.57
CA LEU A 177 -16.60 25.63 -19.92
C LEU A 177 -15.33 26.02 -20.68
N GLU A 178 -14.88 27.26 -20.46
CA GLU A 178 -13.57 27.71 -20.92
C GLU A 178 -12.45 26.81 -20.38
N SER A 179 -11.38 26.70 -21.18
CA SER A 179 -10.33 25.70 -20.95
C SER A 179 -9.75 25.72 -19.52
N GLU A 180 -9.46 26.89 -18.98
CA GLU A 180 -8.88 27.02 -17.62
C GLU A 180 -9.89 26.63 -16.55
N GLU A 181 -11.14 27.07 -16.69
CA GLU A 181 -12.20 26.74 -15.74
C GLU A 181 -12.50 25.24 -15.79
N LYS A 182 -12.60 24.64 -16.97
CA LYS A 182 -12.76 23.19 -17.16
C LYS A 182 -11.67 22.41 -16.44
N VAL A 183 -10.40 22.75 -16.69
CA VAL A 183 -9.25 22.10 -16.03
C VAL A 183 -9.35 22.25 -14.51
N SER A 184 -9.70 23.43 -14.01
CA SER A 184 -9.88 23.68 -12.58
C SER A 184 -10.95 22.78 -11.96
N LYS A 185 -12.12 22.64 -12.60
CA LYS A 185 -13.21 21.78 -12.10
C LYS A 185 -12.80 20.31 -12.08
N ILE A 186 -12.21 19.81 -13.18
CA ILE A 186 -11.76 18.43 -13.26
C ILE A 186 -10.65 18.16 -12.24
N ALA A 187 -9.68 19.06 -12.10
CA ALA A 187 -8.60 18.94 -11.14
C ALA A 187 -9.11 18.90 -9.69
N LEU A 188 -10.07 19.74 -9.36
CA LEU A 188 -10.68 19.75 -8.04
C LEU A 188 -11.43 18.44 -7.76
N HIS A 189 -12.21 17.93 -8.73
CA HIS A 189 -12.82 16.60 -8.60
C HIS A 189 -11.77 15.50 -8.40
N ASN A 190 -10.72 15.47 -9.22
CA ASN A 190 -9.66 14.48 -9.14
C ASN A 190 -8.95 14.52 -7.76
N LEU A 191 -8.77 15.71 -7.19
CA LEU A 191 -8.22 15.87 -5.84
C LEU A 191 -9.16 15.28 -4.78
N PHE A 192 -10.47 15.47 -4.90
CA PHE A 192 -11.46 14.82 -4.03
C PHE A 192 -11.42 13.30 -4.17
N ALA A 193 -11.26 12.77 -5.39
CA ALA A 193 -11.16 11.33 -5.62
C ALA A 193 -9.92 10.72 -4.92
N ILE A 194 -8.76 11.38 -5.04
CA ILE A 194 -7.53 10.98 -4.36
C ILE A 194 -7.70 11.03 -2.83
N LYS A 195 -8.24 12.15 -2.32
CA LYS A 195 -8.48 12.30 -0.88
C LYS A 195 -9.42 11.23 -0.34
N ALA A 196 -10.51 10.97 -1.02
CA ALA A 196 -11.47 9.95 -0.64
C ALA A 196 -10.83 8.55 -0.60
N GLU A 197 -9.91 8.26 -1.53
CA GLU A 197 -9.19 7.00 -1.53
C GLU A 197 -8.23 6.87 -0.33
N VAL A 198 -7.49 7.93 -0.03
CA VAL A 198 -6.63 7.96 1.16
C VAL A 198 -7.45 7.73 2.43
N ASP A 199 -8.61 8.37 2.55
CA ASP A 199 -9.49 8.22 3.71
C ASP A 199 -10.05 6.78 3.81
N ARG A 200 -10.44 6.14 2.67
CA ARG A 200 -10.87 4.73 2.65
C ARG A 200 -9.75 3.78 3.09
N VAL A 201 -8.52 4.04 2.67
CA VAL A 201 -7.35 3.26 3.10
C VAL A 201 -7.13 3.41 4.60
N LYS A 202 -7.13 4.64 5.13
CA LYS A 202 -7.02 4.90 6.57
C LYS A 202 -8.10 4.16 7.37
N GLU A 203 -9.36 4.25 6.93
CA GLU A 203 -10.47 3.57 7.57
C GLU A 203 -10.33 2.05 7.50
N SER A 204 -9.86 1.52 6.36
CA SER A 204 -9.60 0.08 6.22
C SER A 204 -8.50 -0.44 7.15
N ILE A 205 -7.47 0.40 7.42
CA ILE A 205 -6.44 0.11 8.41
C ILE A 205 -7.04 0.10 9.81
N HIS A 206 -7.78 1.16 10.16
CA HIS A 206 -8.44 1.28 11.46
C HIS A 206 -9.37 0.08 11.76
N GLN A 207 -10.13 -0.35 10.78
CA GLN A 207 -11.00 -1.52 10.88
C GLN A 207 -10.26 -2.87 10.83
N GLY A 208 -8.95 -2.87 10.63
CA GLY A 208 -8.16 -4.10 10.43
C GLY A 208 -8.49 -4.84 9.14
N ARG A 209 -9.00 -4.16 8.10
CA ARG A 209 -9.49 -4.75 6.84
C ARG A 209 -8.68 -4.33 5.61
N LEU A 210 -7.47 -3.77 5.80
CA LEU A 210 -6.64 -3.28 4.69
C LEU A 210 -6.47 -4.31 3.58
N TRP A 211 -6.11 -5.56 3.91
CA TRP A 211 -5.89 -6.60 2.90
C TRP A 211 -7.16 -7.01 2.16
N GLU A 212 -8.30 -6.98 2.82
CA GLU A 212 -9.60 -7.20 2.18
C GLU A 212 -9.91 -6.10 1.16
N TYR A 213 -9.60 -4.85 1.52
CA TYR A 213 -9.76 -3.70 0.63
C TYR A 213 -8.79 -3.78 -0.57
N VAL A 214 -7.52 -4.09 -0.32
CA VAL A 214 -6.49 -4.27 -1.38
C VAL A 214 -6.91 -5.37 -2.36
N MET A 215 -7.35 -6.53 -1.89
CA MET A 215 -7.79 -7.62 -2.75
C MET A 215 -9.00 -7.23 -3.62
N LYS A 216 -9.89 -6.38 -3.13
CA LYS A 216 -10.98 -5.79 -3.93
C LYS A 216 -10.41 -4.89 -5.03
N LYS A 217 -9.51 -3.98 -4.67
CA LYS A 217 -8.91 -3.00 -5.60
C LYS A 217 -8.07 -3.64 -6.71
N MET A 218 -7.31 -4.68 -6.38
CA MET A 218 -6.47 -5.37 -7.37
C MET A 218 -7.27 -5.94 -8.55
N ARG A 219 -8.55 -6.24 -8.36
CA ARG A 219 -9.43 -6.73 -9.44
C ARG A 219 -9.85 -5.66 -10.45
N ALA A 220 -9.58 -4.39 -10.17
CA ALA A 220 -9.91 -3.31 -11.09
C ALA A 220 -9.03 -3.29 -12.36
N HIS A 221 -7.83 -3.90 -12.31
CA HIS A 221 -6.94 -3.96 -13.46
C HIS A 221 -6.12 -5.27 -13.50
N PRO A 222 -6.03 -5.97 -14.66
CA PRO A 222 -5.31 -7.25 -14.77
C PRO A 222 -3.86 -7.17 -14.28
N LYS A 223 -3.12 -6.13 -14.68
CA LYS A 223 -1.72 -5.93 -14.26
C LYS A 223 -1.58 -5.67 -12.76
N LEU A 224 -2.58 -5.08 -12.14
CA LEU A 224 -2.60 -4.91 -10.69
C LEU A 224 -2.84 -6.26 -10.00
N PHE A 225 -3.71 -7.09 -10.57
CA PHE A 225 -3.98 -8.43 -10.05
C PHE A 225 -2.77 -9.36 -10.12
N GLU A 226 -1.91 -9.23 -11.13
CA GLU A 226 -0.66 -9.98 -11.26
C GLU A 226 0.29 -9.79 -10.04
N THR A 227 0.13 -8.71 -9.25
CA THR A 227 0.93 -8.48 -8.04
C THR A 227 0.68 -9.49 -6.93
N ILE A 228 -0.36 -10.33 -7.02
CA ILE A 228 -0.60 -11.45 -6.09
C ILE A 228 0.61 -12.38 -5.97
N ASP A 229 1.31 -12.62 -7.08
CA ASP A 229 2.52 -13.45 -7.09
C ASP A 229 3.63 -12.87 -6.20
N ILE A 230 3.70 -11.54 -6.14
CA ILE A 230 4.66 -10.83 -5.28
C ILE A 230 4.33 -11.07 -3.81
N PHE A 231 3.04 -11.06 -3.44
CA PHE A 231 2.62 -11.34 -2.06
C PHE A 231 2.98 -12.76 -1.65
N THR A 232 2.74 -13.73 -2.52
CA THR A 232 3.09 -15.14 -2.27
C THR A 232 4.59 -15.31 -2.05
N LYS A 233 5.40 -14.74 -2.93
CA LYS A 233 6.88 -14.81 -2.85
C LYS A 233 7.46 -14.10 -1.63
N ASN A 234 6.75 -13.12 -1.08
CA ASN A 234 7.19 -12.31 0.06
C ASN A 234 6.31 -12.51 1.31
N SER A 235 5.65 -13.65 1.42
CA SER A 235 4.67 -13.93 2.48
C SER A 235 5.20 -13.71 3.90
N ASN A 236 6.45 -14.06 4.18
CA ASN A 236 7.05 -13.86 5.50
C ASN A 236 7.14 -12.36 5.88
N TYR A 237 7.50 -11.49 4.93
CA TYR A 237 7.51 -10.05 5.14
C TYR A 237 6.11 -9.55 5.52
N PHE A 238 5.09 -9.90 4.74
CA PHE A 238 3.73 -9.44 5.01
C PHE A 238 3.14 -10.00 6.30
N VAL A 239 3.44 -11.27 6.63
CA VAL A 239 3.01 -11.86 7.91
C VAL A 239 3.67 -11.17 9.11
N SER A 240 4.92 -10.72 8.98
CA SER A 240 5.61 -10.00 10.07
C SER A 240 5.09 -8.57 10.28
N THR A 241 4.65 -7.90 9.21
CA THR A 241 4.18 -6.50 9.22
C THR A 241 2.67 -6.35 9.38
N THR A 242 1.91 -7.44 9.35
CA THR A 242 0.45 -7.42 9.49
C THR A 242 0.01 -7.82 10.90
N PRO A 243 -0.96 -7.12 11.52
CA PRO A 243 -1.48 -7.49 12.83
C PRO A 243 -2.01 -8.93 12.85
N LYS A 244 -1.56 -9.71 13.83
CA LYS A 244 -1.92 -11.15 13.95
C LYS A 244 -3.34 -11.37 14.44
N PHE A 245 -3.88 -10.43 15.18
CA PHE A 245 -5.21 -10.52 15.78
C PHE A 245 -6.16 -9.56 15.07
N LYS A 246 -7.39 -10.01 14.87
CA LYS A 246 -8.49 -9.25 14.29
C LYS A 246 -9.64 -9.23 15.27
N GLU A 247 -10.21 -8.07 15.52
CA GLU A 247 -11.39 -7.92 16.38
C GLU A 247 -12.67 -8.43 15.70
N ARG A 248 -12.68 -8.39 14.37
CA ARG A 248 -13.85 -8.78 13.56
C ARG A 248 -13.50 -9.89 12.58
N SER A 249 -14.51 -10.65 12.19
CA SER A 249 -14.38 -11.64 11.13
C SER A 249 -13.96 -11.00 9.82
N ILE A 250 -13.18 -11.74 9.04
CA ILE A 250 -12.73 -11.33 7.70
C ILE A 250 -13.53 -12.12 6.65
N PHE A 251 -13.81 -11.46 5.52
CA PHE A 251 -14.44 -12.11 4.39
C PHE A 251 -13.40 -12.68 3.43
N LEU A 252 -13.67 -13.87 2.92
CA LEU A 252 -12.90 -14.53 1.86
C LEU A 252 -13.84 -14.67 0.66
N PHE A 253 -13.49 -14.03 -0.45
CA PHE A 253 -14.32 -13.96 -1.65
C PHE A 253 -13.84 -14.89 -2.76
N SER A 254 -12.56 -15.30 -2.72
CA SER A 254 -11.95 -16.07 -3.77
C SER A 254 -10.78 -16.92 -3.28
N LYS A 255 -10.26 -17.77 -4.15
CA LYS A 255 -9.10 -18.64 -3.86
C LYS A 255 -7.83 -17.84 -3.55
N GLU A 256 -7.69 -16.66 -4.16
CA GLU A 256 -6.52 -15.79 -3.99
C GLU A 256 -6.47 -15.18 -2.59
N ASP A 257 -7.61 -15.07 -1.89
CA ASP A 257 -7.65 -14.61 -0.50
C ASP A 257 -6.82 -15.48 0.44
N GLN A 258 -6.53 -16.75 0.06
CA GLN A 258 -5.65 -17.61 0.85
C GLN A 258 -4.20 -17.10 0.98
N TYR A 259 -3.77 -16.19 0.10
CA TYR A 259 -2.44 -15.56 0.13
C TYR A 259 -2.38 -14.30 0.99
N ARG A 260 -3.50 -13.85 1.52
CA ARG A 260 -3.56 -12.70 2.42
C ARG A 260 -2.74 -12.97 3.69
N PRO A 261 -1.98 -11.98 4.18
CA PRO A 261 -1.08 -12.17 5.33
C PRO A 261 -1.77 -12.67 6.59
N GLU A 262 -2.97 -12.20 6.90
CA GLU A 262 -3.72 -12.65 8.06
C GLU A 262 -4.14 -14.13 7.97
N ILE A 263 -4.41 -14.63 6.75
CA ILE A 263 -4.72 -16.05 6.52
C ILE A 263 -3.46 -16.91 6.65
N LEU A 264 -2.34 -16.43 6.08
CA LEU A 264 -1.06 -17.11 6.20
C LEU A 264 -0.57 -17.14 7.66
N ALA A 265 -0.73 -16.05 8.40
CA ALA A 265 -0.42 -15.98 9.82
C ALA A 265 -1.25 -17.00 10.63
N PHE A 266 -2.56 -17.08 10.33
CA PHE A 266 -3.46 -18.07 10.95
C PHE A 266 -3.01 -19.51 10.62
N LYS A 267 -2.79 -19.83 9.34
CA LYS A 267 -2.29 -21.15 8.91
C LYS A 267 -0.99 -21.54 9.64
N ASN A 268 -0.03 -20.61 9.70
CA ASN A 268 1.23 -20.82 10.40
C ASN A 268 1.03 -21.08 11.90
N THR A 269 0.07 -20.41 12.52
CA THR A 269 -0.27 -20.62 13.94
C THR A 269 -0.89 -21.99 14.15
N VAL A 270 -1.84 -22.37 13.30
CA VAL A 270 -2.49 -23.69 13.38
C VAL A 270 -1.49 -24.83 13.15
N GLN A 271 -0.58 -24.71 12.17
CA GLN A 271 0.45 -25.72 11.91
C GLN A 271 1.42 -25.92 13.08
N LYS A 272 1.70 -24.84 13.83
CA LYS A 272 2.56 -24.89 15.02
C LYS A 272 1.81 -25.29 16.29
N PHE A 273 0.49 -25.33 16.22
CA PHE A 273 -0.31 -25.66 17.37
C PHE A 273 -0.12 -27.13 17.76
N LYS A 274 0.36 -27.35 18.98
CA LYS A 274 0.51 -28.66 19.58
C LYS A 274 -0.55 -28.82 20.67
N THR A 275 -1.41 -29.80 20.53
CA THR A 275 -2.31 -30.17 21.63
C THR A 275 -1.50 -30.82 22.73
N ARG A 276 -1.73 -30.40 23.97
CA ARG A 276 -1.15 -31.06 25.16
C ARG A 276 -1.94 -32.32 25.57
N LYS A 277 -3.11 -32.49 24.97
CA LYS A 277 -4.04 -33.56 25.26
C LYS A 277 -4.22 -34.48 24.03
N LYS A 278 -4.69 -35.68 24.27
CA LYS A 278 -4.88 -36.69 23.21
C LYS A 278 -6.00 -36.34 22.22
N ILE A 279 -6.99 -35.57 22.66
CA ILE A 279 -8.17 -35.19 21.88
C ILE A 279 -8.29 -33.66 21.85
N ALA A 280 -8.43 -33.07 20.67
CA ALA A 280 -8.78 -31.67 20.50
C ALA A 280 -10.26 -31.58 20.02
N VAL A 281 -11.06 -30.85 20.75
CA VAL A 281 -12.45 -30.55 20.36
C VAL A 281 -12.49 -29.18 19.72
N LEU A 282 -12.78 -29.13 18.42
CA LEU A 282 -12.95 -27.88 17.67
C LEU A 282 -14.42 -27.48 17.73
N THR A 283 -14.70 -26.29 18.21
CA THR A 283 -16.07 -25.77 18.23
C THR A 283 -16.32 -24.85 17.03
N LYS A 284 -17.59 -24.77 16.63
CA LYS A 284 -18.00 -23.79 15.62
C LYS A 284 -17.72 -22.36 16.11
N ASN A 285 -17.52 -21.46 15.16
CA ASN A 285 -17.40 -20.03 15.46
C ASN A 285 -18.62 -19.54 16.26
N THR A 286 -18.38 -18.88 17.37
CA THR A 286 -19.44 -18.37 18.25
C THR A 286 -19.57 -16.85 18.04
N THR A 287 -20.78 -16.33 18.26
CA THR A 287 -21.04 -14.88 18.22
C THR A 287 -20.53 -14.16 19.46
N ILE A 288 -20.36 -14.90 20.57
CA ILE A 288 -19.86 -14.38 21.84
C ILE A 288 -18.36 -14.62 21.92
N ARG A 289 -17.59 -13.58 22.25
CA ARG A 289 -16.14 -13.68 22.42
C ARG A 289 -15.73 -13.08 23.78
N PRO A 290 -14.83 -13.75 24.48
CA PRO A 290 -14.20 -15.04 24.15
C PRO A 290 -15.18 -16.21 24.22
N ALA A 291 -14.94 -17.24 23.40
CA ALA A 291 -15.87 -18.37 23.23
C ALA A 291 -16.17 -19.14 24.52
N TYR A 292 -15.29 -19.10 25.52
CA TYR A 292 -15.53 -19.74 26.83
C TYR A 292 -16.65 -19.08 27.66
N LEU A 293 -17.19 -17.95 27.20
CA LEU A 293 -18.37 -17.31 27.82
C LEU A 293 -19.70 -17.82 27.24
N THR A 294 -19.65 -18.74 26.26
CA THR A 294 -20.88 -19.29 25.66
C THR A 294 -21.47 -20.44 26.48
N ASN A 295 -22.80 -20.62 26.42
CA ASN A 295 -23.46 -21.74 27.03
C ASN A 295 -22.97 -23.07 26.47
N GLU A 296 -22.70 -23.15 25.16
CA GLU A 296 -22.16 -24.33 24.51
C GLU A 296 -20.84 -24.77 25.12
N TYR A 297 -19.96 -23.82 25.39
CA TYR A 297 -18.68 -24.10 26.07
C TYR A 297 -18.90 -24.63 27.48
N SER A 298 -19.83 -24.04 28.23
CA SER A 298 -20.15 -24.46 29.59
C SER A 298 -20.69 -25.88 29.61
N ILE A 299 -21.59 -26.22 28.67
CA ILE A 299 -22.15 -27.58 28.50
C ILE A 299 -21.05 -28.59 28.15
N LEU A 300 -20.21 -28.24 27.17
CA LEU A 300 -19.11 -29.14 26.77
C LEU A 300 -18.10 -29.34 27.90
N ARG A 301 -17.77 -28.28 28.62
CA ARG A 301 -16.86 -28.36 29.77
C ARG A 301 -17.41 -29.23 30.88
N GLU A 302 -18.69 -29.12 31.21
CA GLU A 302 -19.32 -29.92 32.22
C GLU A 302 -19.41 -31.40 31.80
N LYS A 303 -19.78 -31.65 30.53
CA LYS A 303 -19.86 -33.03 29.97
C LYS A 303 -18.53 -33.77 29.97
N PHE A 304 -17.41 -33.04 29.82
CA PHE A 304 -16.06 -33.62 29.75
C PHE A 304 -15.19 -33.19 30.93
N LYS A 305 -15.79 -32.83 32.05
CA LYS A 305 -15.13 -32.30 33.25
C LYS A 305 -14.01 -33.18 33.77
N ASP A 306 -14.22 -34.50 33.74
CA ASP A 306 -13.29 -35.48 34.28
C ASP A 306 -12.31 -36.03 33.23
N SER A 307 -12.32 -35.49 32.00
CA SER A 307 -11.46 -35.98 30.93
C SER A 307 -10.14 -35.17 30.86
N GLU A 308 -9.09 -35.71 31.44
CA GLU A 308 -7.73 -35.16 31.29
C GLU A 308 -7.19 -35.21 29.86
N SER A 309 -7.86 -35.96 28.98
CA SER A 309 -7.41 -36.22 27.61
C SER A 309 -7.92 -35.22 26.58
N ILE A 310 -8.82 -34.30 26.96
CA ILE A 310 -9.52 -33.39 26.04
C ILE A 310 -9.03 -31.96 26.18
N GLN A 311 -8.73 -31.32 25.06
CA GLN A 311 -8.47 -29.89 24.94
C GLN A 311 -9.53 -29.25 24.06
N PHE A 312 -10.17 -28.19 24.54
CA PHE A 312 -11.07 -27.37 23.74
C PHE A 312 -10.29 -26.30 22.97
N CYS A 313 -10.60 -26.16 21.69
CA CYS A 313 -10.02 -25.18 20.78
C CYS A 313 -11.15 -24.35 20.15
N PHE A 314 -11.08 -23.04 20.27
CA PHE A 314 -12.11 -22.08 19.85
C PHE A 314 -11.60 -21.10 18.82
#